data_478fd631ddbf0af3c167649f01d63ea3
#
_entry.id   478fd631ddbf0af3c167649f01d63ea3
#
_cell.length_a   1.000
_cell.length_b   1.000
_cell.length_c   1.000
_cell.angle_alpha   90.00
_cell.angle_beta   90.00
_cell.angle_gamma   90.00
#
_symmetry.space_group_name_H-M   'P 1'
#
loop_
_entity.id
_entity.type
_entity.pdbx_description
1 polymer ?
#
loop_
_entity_poly.entity_id
_entity_poly.type
_entity_poly.pdbx_seq_one_letter_code
_entity_poly.pdbx_strand_id
1 'polypeptide(L)'
;MNIKDQLDLTLEKFEYNSLGEHYKGKVRDNYYDKDKIIMITSDRVSAFDHVLGTIPFKGQILTEIANFWFKKTKHIVPNHIIDSPDAQVLIAKRAETLPVEVIVRNYITGSLWREYSSGINGQYGFMLPKGLKKDQKFNKVI
;
A
#
# COMPACT_ATOMS: atom_id res chain seq x y z
N MET A 1 10.24 -7.67 27.17
CA MET A 1 9.93 -8.58 26.08
C MET A 1 11.14 -8.55 25.12
N ASN A 2 11.74 -9.69 24.84
CA ASN A 2 12.88 -9.75 23.93
C ASN A 2 12.35 -9.84 22.49
N ILE A 3 12.85 -8.99 21.58
CA ILE A 3 12.44 -9.01 20.16
C ILE A 3 12.67 -10.40 19.53
N LYS A 4 13.72 -11.11 19.94
CA LYS A 4 14.01 -12.45 19.43
C LYS A 4 12.89 -13.46 19.70
N ASP A 5 12.18 -13.33 20.82
CA ASP A 5 11.09 -14.23 21.19
C ASP A 5 9.82 -14.01 20.32
N GLN A 6 9.81 -12.90 19.53
CA GLN A 6 8.71 -12.53 18.65
C GLN A 6 8.97 -12.93 17.17
N LEU A 7 10.19 -13.35 16.84
CA LEU A 7 10.55 -13.64 15.44
C LEU A 7 9.78 -14.81 14.85
N ASP A 8 9.32 -15.73 15.68
CA ASP A 8 8.50 -16.88 15.26
C ASP A 8 6.99 -16.59 15.29
N LEU A 9 6.61 -15.41 15.79
CA LEU A 9 5.21 -14.99 15.88
C LEU A 9 4.87 -14.06 14.73
N THR A 10 4.10 -14.56 13.76
CA THR A 10 3.66 -13.78 12.61
C THR A 10 2.15 -13.81 12.46
N LEU A 11 1.56 -12.69 12.08
CA LEU A 11 0.14 -12.63 11.74
C LEU A 11 -0.04 -13.03 10.27
N GLU A 12 -0.34 -14.30 10.01
CA GLU A 12 -0.63 -14.77 8.66
C GLU A 12 -2.06 -14.51 8.24
N LYS A 13 -3.04 -14.73 9.14
CA LYS A 13 -4.46 -14.48 8.88
C LYS A 13 -5.16 -13.98 10.13
N PHE A 14 -6.22 -13.23 9.93
CA PHE A 14 -7.12 -12.82 10.98
C PHE A 14 -8.56 -13.07 10.52
N GLU A 15 -9.31 -13.84 11.30
CA GLU A 15 -10.72 -14.17 11.03
C GLU A 15 -11.54 -13.94 12.28
N TYR A 16 -12.51 -13.01 12.21
CA TYR A 16 -13.39 -12.70 13.32
C TYR A 16 -14.78 -12.27 12.84
N ASN A 17 -15.75 -13.13 13.02
CA ASN A 17 -17.07 -13.02 12.39
C ASN A 17 -17.92 -11.82 12.85
N SER A 18 -17.58 -11.18 13.98
CA SER A 18 -18.37 -10.07 14.54
C SER A 18 -17.94 -8.68 14.08
N LEU A 19 -16.93 -8.56 13.20
CA LEU A 19 -16.43 -7.27 12.71
C LEU A 19 -17.11 -6.78 11.42
N GLY A 20 -18.03 -7.52 10.86
CA GLY A 20 -18.72 -7.18 9.62
C GLY A 20 -18.35 -8.08 8.45
N GLU A 21 -18.61 -7.64 7.23
CA GLU A 21 -18.30 -8.37 6.00
C GLU A 21 -16.79 -8.49 5.80
N HIS A 22 -16.27 -9.72 5.73
CA HIS A 22 -14.84 -9.99 5.59
C HIS A 22 -14.40 -10.05 4.14
N TYR A 23 -13.34 -9.30 3.80
CA TYR A 23 -12.61 -9.39 2.54
C TYR A 23 -11.13 -9.68 2.79
N LYS A 24 -10.67 -10.85 2.37
CA LYS A 24 -9.27 -11.25 2.47
C LYS A 24 -8.48 -10.73 1.25
N GLY A 25 -7.68 -9.70 1.47
CA GLY A 25 -6.70 -9.23 0.50
C GLY A 25 -5.38 -10.03 0.55
N LYS A 26 -4.44 -9.73 -0.34
CA LYS A 26 -3.13 -10.41 -0.42
C LYS A 26 -2.32 -10.27 0.88
N VAL A 27 -2.35 -9.10 1.49
CA VAL A 27 -1.54 -8.75 2.68
C VAL A 27 -2.35 -8.05 3.77
N ARG A 28 -3.66 -7.98 3.65
CA ARG A 28 -4.58 -7.39 4.61
C ARG A 28 -5.84 -8.22 4.71
N ASP A 29 -6.43 -8.23 5.90
CA ASP A 29 -7.77 -8.70 6.15
C ASP A 29 -8.64 -7.48 6.46
N ASN A 30 -9.66 -7.22 5.65
CA ASN A 30 -10.53 -6.05 5.74
C ASN A 30 -11.92 -6.48 6.18
N TYR A 31 -12.51 -5.70 7.10
CA TYR A 31 -13.87 -5.88 7.57
C TYR A 31 -14.66 -4.60 7.27
N TYR A 32 -15.79 -4.75 6.63
CA TYR A 32 -16.68 -3.65 6.29
C TYR A 32 -17.86 -3.62 7.24
N ASP A 33 -18.04 -2.49 7.92
CA ASP A 33 -19.19 -2.21 8.77
C ASP A 33 -19.76 -0.84 8.42
N LYS A 34 -20.92 -0.83 7.74
CA LYS A 34 -21.62 0.39 7.29
C LYS A 34 -20.69 1.35 6.56
N ASP A 35 -20.35 2.46 7.22
CA ASP A 35 -19.52 3.55 6.71
C ASP A 35 -18.03 3.45 7.10
N LYS A 36 -17.66 2.33 7.74
CA LYS A 36 -16.30 2.07 8.21
C LYS A 36 -15.67 0.85 7.57
N ILE A 37 -14.35 0.86 7.55
CA ILE A 37 -13.52 -0.29 7.23
C ILE A 37 -12.52 -0.49 8.37
N ILE A 38 -12.39 -1.73 8.83
CA ILE A 38 -11.35 -2.16 9.76
C ILE A 38 -10.32 -2.92 8.93
N MET A 39 -9.12 -2.40 8.85
CA MET A 39 -8.04 -2.98 8.07
C MET A 39 -6.99 -3.59 9.00
N ILE A 40 -6.77 -4.89 8.87
CA ILE A 40 -5.78 -5.62 9.65
C ILE A 40 -4.63 -5.99 8.71
N THR A 41 -3.48 -5.34 8.92
CA THR A 41 -2.31 -5.56 8.08
C THR A 41 -1.57 -6.78 8.57
N SER A 42 -1.54 -7.83 7.76
CA SER A 42 -0.83 -9.07 8.09
C SER A 42 0.67 -8.98 7.79
N ASP A 43 1.40 -9.97 8.28
CA ASP A 43 2.84 -10.13 8.02
C ASP A 43 3.13 -10.85 6.69
N ARG A 44 2.07 -11.19 5.93
CA ARG A 44 2.18 -11.84 4.62
C ARG A 44 3.03 -11.01 3.64
N VAL A 45 3.88 -11.70 2.89
CA VAL A 45 4.61 -11.16 1.75
C VAL A 45 4.03 -11.75 0.48
N SER A 46 3.71 -10.92 -0.49
CA SER A 46 3.22 -11.37 -1.78
C SER A 46 4.10 -10.85 -2.91
N ALA A 47 4.32 -11.68 -3.92
CA ALA A 47 4.91 -11.31 -5.19
C ALA A 47 4.23 -12.10 -6.31
N PHE A 48 4.09 -11.48 -7.49
CA PHE A 48 3.43 -12.08 -8.66
C PHE A 48 2.04 -12.68 -8.32
N ASP A 49 1.29 -11.98 -7.47
CA ASP A 49 -0.03 -12.36 -6.98
C ASP A 49 -0.11 -13.58 -6.05
N HIS A 50 1.03 -14.14 -5.67
CA HIS A 50 1.13 -15.25 -4.72
C HIS A 50 1.64 -14.78 -3.35
N VAL A 51 1.08 -15.35 -2.28
CA VAL A 51 1.63 -15.20 -0.93
C VAL A 51 2.81 -16.16 -0.80
N LEU A 52 3.99 -15.61 -0.53
CA LEU A 52 5.25 -16.36 -0.46
C LEU A 52 5.58 -16.84 0.96
N GLY A 53 5.02 -16.19 1.98
CA GLY A 53 5.28 -16.46 3.38
C GLY A 53 5.00 -15.24 4.24
N THR A 54 5.55 -15.21 5.45
CA THR A 54 5.42 -14.10 6.40
C THR A 54 6.78 -13.57 6.83
N ILE A 55 6.83 -12.27 7.16
CA ILE A 55 7.99 -11.63 7.77
C ILE A 55 7.53 -11.01 9.09
N PRO A 56 8.15 -11.37 10.24
CA PRO A 56 7.80 -10.82 11.55
C PRO A 56 7.79 -9.30 11.55
N PHE A 57 6.79 -8.71 12.23
CA PHE A 57 6.60 -7.26 12.35
C PHE A 57 6.31 -6.49 11.06
N LYS A 58 6.25 -7.14 9.90
CA LYS A 58 6.01 -6.44 8.62
C LYS A 58 4.70 -5.64 8.65
N GLY A 59 3.62 -6.25 9.12
CA GLY A 59 2.32 -5.60 9.21
C GLY A 59 2.34 -4.37 10.12
N GLN A 60 2.96 -4.49 11.29
CA GLN A 60 3.15 -3.40 12.23
C GLN A 60 3.95 -2.25 11.62
N ILE A 61 5.14 -2.54 11.07
CA ILE A 61 6.02 -1.51 10.49
C ILE A 61 5.30 -0.75 9.37
N LEU A 62 4.60 -1.46 8.48
CA LEU A 62 3.88 -0.81 7.38
C LEU A 62 2.72 0.06 7.88
N THR A 63 2.00 -0.38 8.90
CA THR A 63 0.90 0.39 9.52
C THR A 63 1.44 1.64 10.23
N GLU A 64 2.52 1.52 10.97
CA GLU A 64 3.15 2.65 11.66
C GLU A 64 3.71 3.69 10.68
N ILE A 65 4.35 3.26 9.60
CA ILE A 65 4.82 4.16 8.53
C ILE A 65 3.64 4.88 7.89
N ALA A 66 2.55 4.17 7.58
CA ALA A 66 1.35 4.78 7.02
C ALA A 66 0.75 5.83 7.98
N ASN A 67 0.61 5.50 9.27
CA ASN A 67 0.12 6.40 10.30
C ASN A 67 1.00 7.65 10.46
N PHE A 68 2.32 7.49 10.42
CA PHE A 68 3.25 8.60 10.45
C PHE A 68 2.98 9.57 9.29
N TRP A 69 2.85 9.07 8.07
CA TRP A 69 2.62 9.91 6.90
C TRP A 69 1.22 10.53 6.90
N PHE A 70 0.17 9.81 7.28
CA PHE A 70 -1.17 10.37 7.43
C PHE A 70 -1.20 11.54 8.43
N LYS A 71 -0.49 11.42 9.56
CA LYS A 71 -0.34 12.52 10.52
C LYS A 71 0.43 13.69 9.93
N LYS A 72 1.54 13.44 9.23
CA LYS A 72 2.41 14.47 8.64
C LYS A 72 1.73 15.24 7.51
N THR A 73 0.90 14.60 6.70
CA THR A 73 0.25 15.20 5.53
C THR A 73 -1.17 15.71 5.80
N LYS A 74 -1.67 15.56 7.03
CA LYS A 74 -3.03 15.95 7.42
C LYS A 74 -3.37 17.42 7.11
N HIS A 75 -2.39 18.30 7.16
CA HIS A 75 -2.56 19.73 6.84
C HIS A 75 -2.60 20.02 5.34
N ILE A 76 -2.21 19.07 4.49
CA ILE A 76 -2.22 19.20 3.02
C ILE A 76 -3.54 18.69 2.46
N VAL A 77 -3.97 17.49 2.92
CA VAL A 77 -5.18 16.83 2.46
C VAL A 77 -5.82 16.02 3.58
N PRO A 78 -7.14 16.04 3.74
CA PRO A 78 -7.83 15.15 4.67
C PRO A 78 -7.57 13.69 4.29
N ASN A 79 -7.49 12.81 5.29
CA ASN A 79 -7.37 11.37 5.08
C ASN A 79 -8.57 10.62 5.68
N HIS A 80 -8.63 9.32 5.42
CA HIS A 80 -9.75 8.47 5.82
C HIS A 80 -9.59 7.82 7.20
N ILE A 81 -8.46 7.98 7.87
CA ILE A 81 -8.18 7.32 9.15
C ILE A 81 -9.03 7.91 10.26
N ILE A 82 -9.70 7.04 11.02
CA ILE A 82 -10.47 7.37 12.22
C ILE A 82 -9.63 7.06 13.45
N ASP A 83 -9.07 5.84 13.54
CA ASP A 83 -8.33 5.36 14.70
C ASP A 83 -7.32 4.27 14.32
N SER A 84 -6.38 4.01 15.22
CA SER A 84 -5.39 2.92 15.11
C SER A 84 -5.27 2.26 16.50
N PRO A 85 -6.20 1.36 16.85
CA PRO A 85 -6.27 0.77 18.19
C PRO A 85 -5.14 -0.23 18.47
N ASP A 86 -4.49 -0.74 17.45
CA ASP A 86 -3.36 -1.67 17.54
C ASP A 86 -2.33 -1.36 16.47
N ALA A 87 -1.10 -1.86 16.66
CA ALA A 87 0.02 -1.64 15.76
C ALA A 87 -0.22 -2.16 14.32
N GLN A 88 -1.11 -3.13 14.14
CA GLN A 88 -1.46 -3.71 12.84
C GLN A 88 -2.89 -3.39 12.40
N VAL A 89 -3.65 -2.60 13.19
CA VAL A 89 -5.07 -2.33 12.97
C VAL A 89 -5.31 -0.86 12.68
N LEU A 90 -6.01 -0.58 11.59
CA LEU A 90 -6.52 0.73 11.22
C LEU A 90 -8.05 0.68 11.13
N ILE A 91 -8.72 1.63 11.75
CA ILE A 91 -10.14 1.93 11.54
C ILE A 91 -10.21 3.17 10.66
N ALA A 92 -10.90 3.06 9.54
CA ALA A 92 -11.01 4.14 8.57
C ALA A 92 -12.46 4.32 8.08
N LYS A 93 -12.74 5.48 7.47
CA LYS A 93 -13.97 5.68 6.72
C LYS A 93 -13.97 4.78 5.49
N ARG A 94 -15.07 4.13 5.21
CA ARG A 94 -15.28 3.43 3.95
C ARG A 94 -15.39 4.46 2.84
N ALA A 95 -14.40 4.48 1.95
CA ALA A 95 -14.35 5.37 0.80
C ALA A 95 -14.69 4.60 -0.48
N GLU A 96 -15.32 5.26 -1.42
CA GLU A 96 -15.47 4.76 -2.78
C GLU A 96 -14.17 4.98 -3.53
N THR A 97 -13.60 3.89 -4.05
CA THR A 97 -12.34 3.93 -4.77
C THR A 97 -12.58 4.36 -6.21
N LEU A 98 -11.85 5.39 -6.66
CA LEU A 98 -11.85 5.75 -8.08
C LEU A 98 -11.21 4.60 -8.89
N PRO A 99 -11.74 4.28 -10.08
CA PRO A 99 -11.24 3.18 -10.92
C PRO A 99 -9.97 3.61 -11.69
N VAL A 100 -9.03 4.24 -11.00
CA VAL A 100 -7.78 4.73 -11.57
C VAL A 100 -6.64 4.61 -10.55
N GLU A 101 -5.51 4.12 -11.00
CA GLU A 101 -4.26 4.13 -10.24
C GLU A 101 -3.40 5.31 -10.68
N VAL A 102 -2.97 6.15 -9.73
CA VAL A 102 -2.08 7.28 -10.00
C VAL A 102 -0.68 6.95 -9.48
N ILE A 103 0.29 6.90 -10.39
CA ILE A 103 1.68 6.60 -10.07
C ILE A 103 2.52 7.83 -10.34
N VAL A 104 3.10 8.41 -9.30
CA VAL A 104 3.98 9.59 -9.38
C VAL A 104 5.44 9.14 -9.47
N ARG A 105 6.18 9.65 -10.45
CA ARG A 105 7.57 9.23 -10.71
C ARG A 105 8.54 10.40 -10.80
N ASN A 106 9.68 10.26 -10.13
CA ASN A 106 10.84 11.14 -10.30
C ASN A 106 11.87 10.61 -11.31
N TYR A 107 11.78 9.34 -11.65
CA TYR A 107 12.75 8.64 -12.51
C TYR A 107 12.04 7.78 -13.54
N ILE A 108 12.62 7.67 -14.74
CA ILE A 108 12.14 6.74 -15.75
C ILE A 108 12.66 5.34 -15.45
N THR A 109 11.89 4.57 -14.69
CA THR A 109 12.24 3.22 -14.23
C THR A 109 11.03 2.29 -14.27
N GLY A 110 11.24 1.01 -13.99
CA GLY A 110 10.18 0.01 -13.87
C GLY A 110 9.37 -0.17 -15.15
N SER A 111 8.03 -0.19 -15.04
CA SER A 111 7.11 -0.35 -16.17
C SER A 111 7.27 0.78 -17.20
N LEU A 112 7.35 2.03 -16.73
CA LEU A 112 7.49 3.19 -17.62
C LEU A 112 8.74 3.11 -18.51
N TRP A 113 9.88 2.65 -17.97
CA TRP A 113 11.07 2.42 -18.78
C TRP A 113 10.88 1.29 -19.80
N ARG A 114 10.26 0.17 -19.39
CA ARG A 114 10.00 -0.96 -20.31
C ARG A 114 9.14 -0.54 -21.49
N GLU A 115 8.10 0.23 -21.25
CA GLU A 115 7.20 0.76 -22.27
C GLU A 115 7.94 1.74 -23.19
N TYR A 116 8.60 2.74 -22.61
CA TYR A 116 9.38 3.72 -23.37
C TYR A 116 10.45 3.06 -24.25
N SER A 117 11.22 2.11 -23.73
CA SER A 117 12.26 1.40 -24.46
C SER A 117 11.74 0.48 -25.56
N SER A 118 10.48 0.04 -25.47
CA SER A 118 9.77 -0.70 -26.52
C SER A 118 9.08 0.22 -27.55
N GLY A 119 9.24 1.53 -27.44
CA GLY A 119 8.64 2.50 -28.36
C GLY A 119 7.22 2.96 -27.98
N ILE A 120 6.67 2.48 -26.87
CA ILE A 120 5.36 2.91 -26.37
C ILE A 120 5.54 4.24 -25.63
N ASN A 121 4.89 5.31 -26.15
CA ASN A 121 4.96 6.64 -25.57
C ASN A 121 3.62 7.35 -25.79
N GLY A 122 3.19 8.15 -24.83
CA GLY A 122 1.93 8.92 -24.91
C GLY A 122 0.69 8.24 -24.34
N GLN A 123 0.76 7.00 -23.89
CA GLN A 123 -0.39 6.23 -23.36
C GLN A 123 -1.01 6.79 -22.08
N TYR A 124 -0.27 7.61 -21.33
CA TYR A 124 -0.72 8.24 -20.08
C TYR A 124 -1.15 9.70 -20.25
N GLY A 125 -1.46 10.14 -21.48
CA GLY A 125 -1.87 11.52 -21.77
C GLY A 125 -0.73 12.54 -21.86
N PHE A 126 0.54 12.09 -21.78
CA PHE A 126 1.71 12.92 -21.97
C PHE A 126 2.79 12.17 -22.77
N MET A 127 3.63 12.93 -23.47
CA MET A 127 4.74 12.40 -24.25
C MET A 127 6.06 12.60 -23.51
N LEU A 128 6.83 11.54 -23.39
CA LEU A 128 8.20 11.61 -22.89
C LEU A 128 9.15 12.08 -23.99
N PRO A 129 10.16 12.92 -23.69
CA PRO A 129 11.16 13.34 -24.66
C PRO A 129 11.97 12.13 -25.17
N LYS A 130 12.50 12.27 -26.39
CA LYS A 130 13.40 11.24 -26.96
C LYS A 130 14.77 11.24 -26.26
N GLY A 131 15.41 10.09 -26.23
CA GLY A 131 16.80 9.95 -25.77
C GLY A 131 16.95 9.80 -24.24
N LEU A 132 15.87 9.53 -23.51
CA LEU A 132 15.96 9.20 -22.08
C LEU A 132 16.70 7.87 -21.88
N LYS A 133 17.48 7.81 -20.80
CA LYS A 133 18.20 6.62 -20.35
C LYS A 133 17.47 5.96 -19.18
N LYS A 134 17.66 4.66 -19.03
CA LYS A 134 17.13 3.93 -17.87
C LYS A 134 17.56 4.61 -16.57
N ASP A 135 16.61 4.71 -15.63
CA ASP A 135 16.79 5.32 -14.32
C ASP A 135 17.19 6.81 -14.33
N GLN A 136 17.03 7.48 -15.46
CA GLN A 136 17.28 8.92 -15.57
C GLN A 136 16.22 9.69 -14.76
N LYS A 137 16.69 10.69 -13.99
CA LYS A 137 15.81 11.59 -13.24
C LYS A 137 15.08 12.54 -14.18
N PHE A 138 13.81 12.75 -13.94
CA PHE A 138 13.02 13.76 -14.61
C PHE A 138 13.30 15.16 -14.04
N ASN A 139 13.20 16.18 -14.88
CA ASN A 139 13.30 17.59 -14.44
C ASN A 139 12.06 18.00 -13.61
N LYS A 140 10.94 17.35 -13.82
CA LYS A 140 9.69 17.51 -13.06
C LYS A 140 9.13 16.13 -12.73
N VAL A 141 8.43 16.04 -11.61
CA VAL A 141 7.64 14.85 -11.27
C VAL A 141 6.56 14.65 -12.33
N ILE A 142 6.39 13.43 -12.79
CA ILE A 142 5.36 13.02 -13.75
C ILE A 142 4.44 11.98 -13.14
#